data_a4eac74ba94eaf94abb9ba124b6e7fa8
#
_entry.id   a4eac74ba94eaf94abb9ba124b6e7fa8
#
_cell.length_a   1.000
_cell.length_b   1.000
_cell.length_c   1.000
_cell.angle_alpha   90.00
_cell.angle_beta   90.00
_cell.angle_gamma   90.00
#
_symmetry.space_group_name_H-M   'P 1'
#
loop_
_entity.id
_entity.type
_entity.pdbx_description
1 polymer ?
#
loop_
_entity_poly.entity_id
_entity_poly.type
_entity_poly.pdbx_seq_one_letter_code
_entity_poly.pdbx_strand_id
1 'polypeptide(L)'
;ILGLVGSEMCIRDSSNVGRSIDSWSDYQPMGICAGITPFNFPVMVPMWMFPVAIACGNCFILKPSERDPSSTRLLSEIVLEAGIPPGVLNLVNGGKETVDAILQHKDISGVSFVGSTPIAEYVYSEAAKYGKKVQAMGGAKNHMVVMPDADMEMVGDAIMGSVFGSAGERCMAISVVVPVGEGTGDKIKEIVKPKIENLKIGPGLDLSLIHISEPTRPSI
;
A
#
# COMPACT_ATOMS: atom_id res chain seq x y z
N ILE A 1 22.91 -16.80 -6.27
CA ILE A 1 21.80 -16.52 -5.32
C ILE A 1 20.45 -16.39 -6.03
N LEU A 2 20.43 -15.96 -7.27
CA LEU A 2 19.19 -15.86 -8.06
C LEU A 2 18.57 -17.22 -8.43
N GLY A 3 19.32 -18.32 -8.34
CA GLY A 3 18.81 -19.66 -8.62
C GLY A 3 18.16 -20.39 -7.44
N LEU A 4 18.32 -19.89 -6.21
CA LEU A 4 17.87 -20.59 -4.99
C LEU A 4 16.51 -20.10 -4.47
N VAL A 5 16.02 -18.95 -4.87
CA VAL A 5 14.78 -18.37 -4.32
C VAL A 5 13.54 -18.71 -5.15
N GLY A 6 13.73 -19.14 -6.39
CA GLY A 6 12.61 -19.27 -7.31
C GLY A 6 12.07 -20.68 -7.51
N SER A 7 12.93 -21.68 -7.63
CA SER A 7 12.48 -22.98 -8.14
C SER A 7 11.95 -23.95 -7.08
N GLU A 8 12.59 -24.03 -5.91
CA GLU A 8 12.21 -25.04 -4.92
C GLU A 8 11.00 -24.67 -4.06
N MET A 9 10.76 -23.38 -3.81
CA MET A 9 9.58 -22.94 -3.06
C MET A 9 8.29 -22.86 -3.88
N CYS A 10 8.39 -22.98 -5.19
CA CYS A 10 7.26 -22.78 -6.10
C CYS A 10 6.81 -24.04 -6.83
N ILE A 11 7.48 -25.17 -6.61
CA ILE A 11 7.11 -26.46 -7.22
C ILE A 11 6.22 -27.23 -6.25
N ARG A 12 5.04 -27.62 -6.73
CA ARG A 12 4.23 -28.67 -6.12
C ARG A 12 4.34 -29.90 -6.98
N ASP A 13 4.88 -30.95 -6.42
CA ASP A 13 4.98 -32.24 -7.09
C ASP A 13 4.17 -33.31 -6.36
N SER A 14 3.74 -34.31 -7.10
CA SER A 14 3.12 -35.50 -6.59
C SER A 14 3.54 -36.68 -7.48
N SER A 15 4.39 -37.54 -6.93
CA SER A 15 4.81 -38.76 -7.62
C SER A 15 3.69 -39.77 -7.58
N ASN A 16 3.51 -40.55 -8.67
CA ASN A 16 2.55 -41.63 -8.79
C ASN A 16 1.09 -41.25 -8.46
N VAL A 17 0.65 -40.06 -8.92
CA VAL A 17 -0.77 -39.65 -8.82
C VAL A 17 -1.71 -40.56 -9.61
N GLY A 18 -1.15 -41.36 -10.51
CA GLY A 18 -1.77 -42.44 -11.25
C GLY A 18 -0.71 -43.44 -11.65
N ARG A 19 -1.11 -44.57 -12.28
CA ARG A 19 -0.16 -45.63 -12.70
C ARG A 19 0.83 -45.07 -13.71
N SER A 20 2.09 -44.88 -13.30
CA SER A 20 3.19 -44.25 -14.09
C SER A 20 2.91 -42.83 -14.50
N ILE A 21 2.22 -42.05 -13.64
CA ILE A 21 1.92 -40.62 -13.84
C ILE A 21 2.46 -39.83 -12.68
N ASP A 22 3.35 -38.88 -12.96
CA ASP A 22 3.77 -37.84 -12.04
C ASP A 22 3.10 -36.52 -12.45
N SER A 23 2.81 -35.66 -11.48
CA SER A 23 2.20 -34.37 -11.69
C SER A 23 2.96 -33.31 -10.89
N TRP A 24 3.26 -32.21 -11.53
CA TRP A 24 3.88 -31.06 -10.86
C TRP A 24 3.27 -29.76 -11.34
N SER A 25 3.38 -28.71 -10.52
CA SER A 25 3.05 -27.34 -10.89
C SER A 25 4.25 -26.43 -10.63
N ASP A 26 4.47 -25.50 -11.53
CA ASP A 26 5.56 -24.54 -11.48
C ASP A 26 5.01 -23.12 -11.63
N TYR A 27 5.64 -22.16 -10.93
CA TYR A 27 5.30 -20.74 -11.06
C TYR A 27 6.20 -20.08 -12.09
N GLN A 28 5.59 -19.37 -13.03
CA GLN A 28 6.30 -18.62 -14.05
C GLN A 28 6.05 -17.13 -13.87
N PRO A 29 7.02 -16.26 -14.25
CA PRO A 29 6.78 -14.81 -14.32
C PRO A 29 5.56 -14.48 -15.16
N MET A 30 4.79 -13.49 -14.74
CA MET A 30 3.62 -13.02 -15.48
C MET A 30 4.01 -12.15 -16.71
N GLY A 31 5.23 -11.64 -16.72
CA GLY A 31 5.76 -10.73 -17.74
C GLY A 31 5.75 -9.28 -17.27
N ILE A 32 4.80 -8.48 -17.73
CA ILE A 32 4.69 -7.07 -17.34
C ILE A 32 3.61 -6.89 -16.29
N CYS A 33 4.00 -6.36 -15.13
CA CYS A 33 3.10 -5.95 -14.07
C CYS A 33 3.07 -4.43 -13.93
N ALA A 34 2.00 -3.89 -13.41
CA ALA A 34 1.88 -2.47 -13.11
C ALA A 34 1.43 -2.22 -11.67
N GLY A 35 1.88 -1.11 -11.09
CA GLY A 35 1.46 -0.62 -9.79
C GLY A 35 0.95 0.80 -9.86
N ILE A 36 -0.20 1.05 -9.28
CA ILE A 36 -0.82 2.37 -9.15
C ILE A 36 -0.88 2.70 -7.67
N THR A 37 -0.19 3.76 -7.25
CA THR A 37 0.08 4.03 -5.82
C THR A 37 -0.46 5.38 -5.36
N PRO A 38 -0.85 5.49 -4.08
CA PRO A 38 -1.39 6.71 -3.50
C PRO A 38 -0.30 7.70 -3.09
N PHE A 39 -0.71 8.90 -2.71
CA PHE A 39 0.17 10.00 -2.30
C PHE A 39 0.65 9.90 -0.84
N ASN A 40 -0.12 9.28 0.04
CA ASN A 40 0.12 9.29 1.49
C ASN A 40 1.35 8.49 1.94
N PHE A 41 1.80 7.54 1.13
CA PHE A 41 3.03 6.77 1.31
C PHE A 41 3.74 6.56 -0.02
N PRO A 42 4.33 7.64 -0.59
CA PRO A 42 4.82 7.63 -1.97
C PRO A 42 6.07 6.80 -2.21
N VAL A 43 6.75 6.36 -1.15
CA VAL A 43 7.89 5.44 -1.23
C VAL A 43 7.50 4.05 -0.75
N MET A 44 6.85 3.96 0.42
CA MET A 44 6.57 2.68 1.06
C MET A 44 5.63 1.81 0.22
N VAL A 45 4.55 2.37 -0.31
CA VAL A 45 3.57 1.58 -1.09
C VAL A 45 4.14 1.07 -2.41
N PRO A 46 4.88 1.86 -3.21
CA PRO A 46 5.65 1.33 -4.34
C PRO A 46 6.58 0.17 -3.96
N MET A 47 7.27 0.29 -2.81
CA MET A 47 8.20 -0.74 -2.32
C MET A 47 7.50 -2.05 -1.89
N TRP A 48 6.20 -2.06 -1.69
CA TRP A 48 5.45 -3.30 -1.50
C TRP A 48 5.20 -4.06 -2.81
N MET A 49 5.29 -3.38 -3.95
CA MET A 49 4.87 -3.90 -5.24
C MET A 49 6.05 -4.30 -6.12
N PHE A 50 6.85 -3.33 -6.60
CA PHE A 50 7.84 -3.58 -7.62
C PHE A 50 8.99 -4.50 -7.19
N PRO A 51 9.53 -4.45 -5.95
CA PRO A 51 10.63 -5.33 -5.57
C PRO A 51 10.23 -6.81 -5.64
N VAL A 52 9.05 -7.13 -5.15
CA VAL A 52 8.53 -8.52 -5.20
C VAL A 52 8.27 -8.95 -6.65
N ALA A 53 7.66 -8.09 -7.47
CA ALA A 53 7.42 -8.38 -8.87
C ALA A 53 8.73 -8.65 -9.63
N ILE A 54 9.75 -7.82 -9.43
CA ILE A 54 11.07 -7.96 -10.06
C ILE A 54 11.79 -9.23 -9.55
N ALA A 55 11.77 -9.50 -8.26
CA ALA A 55 12.35 -10.71 -7.69
C ALA A 55 11.72 -11.99 -8.26
N CYS A 56 10.44 -11.93 -8.64
CA CYS A 56 9.74 -13.01 -9.33
C CYS A 56 9.94 -13.01 -10.87
N GLY A 57 10.89 -12.23 -11.41
CA GLY A 57 11.24 -12.23 -12.82
C GLY A 57 10.35 -11.38 -13.72
N ASN A 58 9.55 -10.47 -13.16
CA ASN A 58 8.67 -9.59 -13.94
C ASN A 58 9.31 -8.23 -14.21
N CYS A 59 8.90 -7.58 -15.31
CA CYS A 59 9.08 -6.14 -15.47
C CYS A 59 7.94 -5.38 -14.79
N PHE A 60 8.21 -4.16 -14.37
CA PHE A 60 7.25 -3.38 -13.62
C PHE A 60 7.08 -1.96 -14.13
N ILE A 61 5.83 -1.54 -14.28
CA ILE A 61 5.43 -0.16 -14.59
C ILE A 61 4.85 0.45 -13.32
N LEU A 62 5.48 1.48 -12.81
CA LEU A 62 5.04 2.19 -11.61
C LEU A 62 4.40 3.53 -11.98
N LYS A 63 3.15 3.71 -11.60
CA LYS A 63 2.40 4.96 -11.72
C LYS A 63 2.16 5.52 -10.32
N PRO A 64 2.94 6.51 -9.87
CA PRO A 64 2.72 7.19 -8.59
C PRO A 64 1.50 8.11 -8.65
N SER A 65 1.11 8.63 -7.49
CA SER A 65 0.14 9.71 -7.44
C SER A 65 0.66 10.95 -8.17
N GLU A 66 -0.21 11.61 -8.91
CA GLU A 66 0.07 12.90 -9.55
C GLU A 66 0.30 14.04 -8.55
N ARG A 67 -0.09 13.85 -7.30
CA ARG A 67 0.10 14.83 -6.21
C ARG A 67 1.52 14.85 -5.67
N ASP A 68 2.21 13.71 -5.72
CA ASP A 68 3.54 13.52 -5.13
C ASP A 68 4.38 12.52 -5.95
N PRO A 69 4.79 12.91 -7.16
CA PRO A 69 5.60 12.05 -8.03
C PRO A 69 7.10 12.09 -7.73
N SER A 70 7.58 13.11 -6.99
CA SER A 70 9.02 13.41 -6.87
C SER A 70 9.78 12.33 -6.13
N SER A 71 9.26 11.84 -5.02
CA SER A 71 9.87 10.80 -4.21
C SER A 71 9.99 9.47 -4.96
N THR A 72 8.98 9.11 -5.74
CA THR A 72 8.99 7.91 -6.57
C THR A 72 9.97 8.03 -7.74
N ARG A 73 10.13 9.23 -8.31
CA ARG A 73 11.14 9.49 -9.33
C ARG A 73 12.55 9.28 -8.78
N LEU A 74 12.86 9.89 -7.62
CA LEU A 74 14.14 9.69 -6.96
C LEU A 74 14.40 8.22 -6.62
N LEU A 75 13.38 7.52 -6.13
CA LEU A 75 13.48 6.08 -5.86
C LEU A 75 13.84 5.29 -7.13
N SER A 76 13.24 5.62 -8.27
CA SER A 76 13.55 4.95 -9.54
C SER A 76 14.98 5.22 -10.01
N GLU A 77 15.50 6.42 -9.80
CA GLU A 77 16.90 6.78 -10.08
C GLU A 77 17.86 5.94 -9.21
N ILE A 78 17.58 5.84 -7.90
CA ILE A 78 18.36 5.01 -6.96
C ILE A 78 18.35 3.53 -7.36
N VAL A 79 17.21 3.01 -7.78
CA VAL A 79 17.08 1.61 -8.23
C VAL A 79 17.93 1.36 -9.47
N LEU A 80 17.98 2.29 -10.42
CA LEU A 80 18.86 2.19 -11.59
C LEU A 80 20.34 2.26 -11.20
N GLU A 81 20.72 3.17 -10.31
CA GLU A 81 22.11 3.25 -9.77
C GLU A 81 22.51 1.97 -9.04
N ALA A 82 21.57 1.30 -8.39
CA ALA A 82 21.81 0.00 -7.73
C ALA A 82 22.04 -1.16 -8.71
N GLY A 83 21.91 -0.92 -10.03
CA GLY A 83 22.24 -1.89 -11.07
C GLY A 83 21.06 -2.71 -11.59
N ILE A 84 19.84 -2.32 -11.33
CA ILE A 84 18.67 -2.94 -12.01
C ILE A 84 18.74 -2.62 -13.51
N PRO A 85 18.63 -3.62 -14.39
CA PRO A 85 18.72 -3.40 -15.84
C PRO A 85 17.67 -2.41 -16.33
N PRO A 86 18.00 -1.55 -17.30
CA PRO A 86 17.04 -0.66 -17.95
C PRO A 86 15.83 -1.42 -18.49
N GLY A 87 14.63 -0.86 -18.29
CA GLY A 87 13.38 -1.47 -18.74
C GLY A 87 12.74 -2.46 -17.75
N VAL A 88 13.44 -2.86 -16.69
CA VAL A 88 12.86 -3.71 -15.63
C VAL A 88 11.93 -2.91 -14.73
N LEU A 89 12.32 -1.71 -14.29
CA LEU A 89 11.45 -0.75 -13.62
C LEU A 89 11.24 0.47 -14.50
N ASN A 90 9.98 0.82 -14.75
CA ASN A 90 9.59 1.94 -15.60
C ASN A 90 8.62 2.84 -14.83
N LEU A 91 8.88 4.14 -14.81
CA LEU A 91 8.03 5.13 -14.17
C LEU A 91 7.18 5.85 -15.21
N VAL A 92 5.87 5.93 -14.98
CA VAL A 92 4.94 6.70 -15.80
C VAL A 92 4.12 7.62 -14.90
N ASN A 93 4.05 8.89 -15.27
CA ASN A 93 3.23 9.88 -14.58
C ASN A 93 1.92 10.12 -15.33
N GLY A 94 0.91 10.62 -14.64
CA GLY A 94 -0.38 10.99 -15.24
C GLY A 94 -1.56 10.66 -14.34
N GLY A 95 -2.73 11.14 -14.74
CA GLY A 95 -4.01 10.95 -14.06
C GLY A 95 -4.77 9.72 -14.54
N LYS A 96 -6.09 9.90 -14.65
CA LYS A 96 -7.03 8.83 -15.04
C LYS A 96 -6.69 8.21 -16.40
N GLU A 97 -6.32 9.01 -17.38
CA GLU A 97 -5.99 8.52 -18.74
C GLU A 97 -4.83 7.52 -18.73
N THR A 98 -3.81 7.78 -17.92
CA THR A 98 -2.67 6.85 -17.74
C THR A 98 -3.12 5.57 -17.02
N VAL A 99 -4.00 5.68 -16.03
CA VAL A 99 -4.59 4.51 -15.37
C VAL A 99 -5.36 3.66 -16.39
N ASP A 100 -6.23 4.27 -17.17
CA ASP A 100 -7.03 3.57 -18.18
C ASP A 100 -6.13 2.88 -19.22
N ALA A 101 -5.08 3.56 -19.69
CA ALA A 101 -4.10 2.97 -20.61
C ALA A 101 -3.41 1.73 -20.01
N ILE A 102 -3.02 1.78 -18.73
CA ILE A 102 -2.45 0.62 -18.01
C ILE A 102 -3.46 -0.54 -17.92
N LEU A 103 -4.70 -0.23 -17.54
CA LEU A 103 -5.74 -1.25 -17.35
C LEU A 103 -6.13 -1.95 -18.67
N GLN A 104 -6.06 -1.23 -19.80
CA GLN A 104 -6.46 -1.72 -21.12
C GLN A 104 -5.32 -2.31 -21.92
N HIS A 105 -4.05 -2.05 -21.57
CA HIS A 105 -2.90 -2.46 -22.36
C HIS A 105 -2.76 -3.99 -22.42
N LYS A 106 -2.75 -4.56 -23.59
CA LYS A 106 -2.75 -6.02 -23.83
C LYS A 106 -1.56 -6.78 -23.24
N ASP A 107 -0.41 -6.14 -23.13
CA ASP A 107 0.84 -6.78 -22.68
C ASP A 107 1.04 -6.68 -21.16
N ILE A 108 0.21 -5.93 -20.45
CA ILE A 108 0.22 -5.87 -18.97
C ILE A 108 -0.65 -7.01 -18.45
N SER A 109 -0.06 -7.93 -17.72
CA SER A 109 -0.71 -9.15 -17.23
C SER A 109 -1.25 -9.02 -15.81
N GLY A 110 -0.67 -8.13 -14.99
CA GLY A 110 -1.08 -7.93 -13.61
C GLY A 110 -1.06 -6.48 -13.18
N VAL A 111 -2.01 -6.11 -12.32
CA VAL A 111 -2.13 -4.75 -11.77
C VAL A 111 -2.29 -4.82 -10.26
N SER A 112 -1.48 -4.03 -9.54
CA SER A 112 -1.63 -3.77 -8.12
C SER A 112 -2.02 -2.31 -7.89
N PHE A 113 -2.99 -2.08 -7.04
CA PHE A 113 -3.53 -0.76 -6.72
C PHE A 113 -3.70 -0.58 -5.22
N VAL A 114 -3.36 0.59 -4.74
CA VAL A 114 -3.72 1.07 -3.39
C VAL A 114 -4.27 2.48 -3.51
N GLY A 115 -5.46 2.72 -2.94
CA GLY A 115 -6.09 4.03 -2.96
C GLY A 115 -7.49 4.04 -2.34
N SER A 116 -8.35 4.95 -2.79
CA SER A 116 -9.74 5.02 -2.30
C SER A 116 -10.59 3.86 -2.81
N THR A 117 -11.60 3.45 -2.03
CA THR A 117 -12.48 2.32 -2.37
C THR A 117 -13.16 2.45 -3.75
N PRO A 118 -13.75 3.60 -4.13
CA PRO A 118 -14.37 3.71 -5.46
C PRO A 118 -13.38 3.51 -6.61
N ILE A 119 -12.13 3.96 -6.44
CA ILE A 119 -11.10 3.75 -7.46
C ILE A 119 -10.59 2.30 -7.44
N ALA A 120 -10.49 1.67 -6.27
CA ALA A 120 -10.15 0.25 -6.17
C ALA A 120 -11.17 -0.63 -6.90
N GLU A 121 -12.45 -0.36 -6.74
CA GLU A 121 -13.56 -1.05 -7.44
C GLU A 121 -13.47 -0.84 -8.96
N TYR A 122 -13.20 0.39 -9.39
CA TYR A 122 -12.99 0.72 -10.79
C TYR A 122 -11.81 -0.05 -11.39
N VAL A 123 -10.65 0.03 -10.74
CA VAL A 123 -9.42 -0.66 -11.19
C VAL A 123 -9.63 -2.17 -11.26
N TYR A 124 -10.25 -2.75 -10.23
CA TYR A 124 -10.55 -4.18 -10.19
C TYR A 124 -11.45 -4.59 -11.35
N SER A 125 -12.58 -3.89 -11.50
CA SER A 125 -13.58 -4.21 -12.52
C SER A 125 -13.04 -4.02 -13.93
N GLU A 126 -12.32 -2.92 -14.17
CA GLU A 126 -11.80 -2.62 -15.50
C GLU A 126 -10.67 -3.59 -15.90
N ALA A 127 -9.69 -3.81 -15.02
CA ALA A 127 -8.60 -4.73 -15.31
C ALA A 127 -9.09 -6.17 -15.52
N ALA A 128 -10.11 -6.61 -14.78
CA ALA A 128 -10.71 -7.93 -14.94
C ALA A 128 -11.35 -8.13 -16.32
N LYS A 129 -11.95 -7.07 -16.91
CA LYS A 129 -12.50 -7.13 -18.29
C LYS A 129 -11.43 -7.46 -19.33
N TYR A 130 -10.19 -7.05 -19.09
CA TYR A 130 -9.04 -7.30 -19.96
C TYR A 130 -8.22 -8.54 -19.53
N GLY A 131 -8.79 -9.40 -18.68
CA GLY A 131 -8.19 -10.69 -18.27
C GLY A 131 -6.94 -10.57 -17.40
N LYS A 132 -6.71 -9.42 -16.75
CA LYS A 132 -5.55 -9.19 -15.90
C LYS A 132 -5.74 -9.78 -14.50
N LYS A 133 -4.65 -10.21 -13.88
CA LYS A 133 -4.64 -10.43 -12.43
C LYS A 133 -4.65 -9.10 -11.70
N VAL A 134 -5.52 -8.95 -10.71
CA VAL A 134 -5.71 -7.69 -10.02
C VAL A 134 -5.62 -7.86 -8.51
N GLN A 135 -4.86 -6.98 -7.87
CA GLN A 135 -4.89 -6.76 -6.44
C GLN A 135 -5.24 -5.29 -6.21
N ALA A 136 -6.46 -5.00 -5.81
CA ALA A 136 -6.93 -3.63 -5.56
C ALA A 136 -7.31 -3.46 -4.08
N MET A 137 -6.54 -2.64 -3.37
CA MET A 137 -6.74 -2.34 -1.96
C MET A 137 -7.37 -0.95 -1.81
N GLY A 138 -8.55 -0.92 -1.21
CA GLY A 138 -9.33 0.30 -0.96
C GLY A 138 -9.12 0.87 0.44
N GLY A 139 -10.07 1.73 0.85
CA GLY A 139 -10.09 2.36 2.16
C GLY A 139 -10.37 1.38 3.29
N ALA A 140 -9.99 1.77 4.50
CA ALA A 140 -10.21 1.02 5.72
C ALA A 140 -11.00 1.84 6.75
N LYS A 141 -11.58 1.15 7.73
CA LYS A 141 -12.20 1.71 8.93
C LYS A 141 -11.68 0.95 10.13
N ASN A 142 -10.47 1.32 10.60
CA ASN A 142 -9.80 0.60 11.67
C ASN A 142 -10.41 0.94 13.03
N HIS A 143 -10.57 -0.05 13.89
CA HIS A 143 -11.15 0.07 15.20
C HIS A 143 -10.12 -0.27 16.26
N MET A 144 -10.08 0.51 17.34
CA MET A 144 -9.35 0.20 18.57
C MET A 144 -10.35 -0.15 19.66
N VAL A 145 -10.30 -1.36 20.16
CA VAL A 145 -11.11 -1.78 21.32
C VAL A 145 -10.30 -1.55 22.59
N VAL A 146 -10.87 -0.82 23.55
CA VAL A 146 -10.22 -0.49 24.83
C VAL A 146 -10.97 -1.16 25.96
N MET A 147 -10.29 -2.09 26.64
CA MET A 147 -10.82 -2.82 27.79
C MET A 147 -10.75 -1.99 29.07
N PRO A 148 -11.61 -2.24 30.08
CA PRO A 148 -11.64 -1.45 31.32
C PRO A 148 -10.37 -1.52 32.16
N ASP A 149 -9.60 -2.59 32.03
CA ASP A 149 -8.34 -2.88 32.74
C ASP A 149 -7.08 -2.45 31.94
N ALA A 150 -7.26 -1.77 30.78
CA ALA A 150 -6.15 -1.25 30.02
C ALA A 150 -5.44 -0.09 30.74
N ASP A 151 -4.14 0.04 30.50
CA ASP A 151 -3.38 1.22 30.91
C ASP A 151 -3.84 2.44 30.11
N MET A 152 -4.56 3.35 30.76
CA MET A 152 -5.19 4.49 30.09
C MET A 152 -4.19 5.52 29.58
N GLU A 153 -3.01 5.68 30.20
CA GLU A 153 -1.96 6.56 29.65
C GLU A 153 -1.39 5.98 28.36
N MET A 154 -1.09 4.68 28.34
CA MET A 154 -0.66 3.98 27.12
C MET A 154 -1.74 4.05 26.04
N VAL A 155 -3.01 3.89 26.38
CA VAL A 155 -4.14 4.06 25.45
C VAL A 155 -4.17 5.46 24.86
N GLY A 156 -3.99 6.50 25.70
CA GLY A 156 -3.94 7.88 25.25
C GLY A 156 -2.81 8.12 24.24
N ASP A 157 -1.61 7.65 24.52
CA ASP A 157 -0.46 7.78 23.62
C ASP A 157 -0.63 6.99 22.34
N ALA A 158 -1.17 5.78 22.40
CA ALA A 158 -1.50 4.97 21.25
C ALA A 158 -2.55 5.64 20.33
N ILE A 159 -3.58 6.26 20.93
CA ILE A 159 -4.58 7.05 20.17
C ILE A 159 -3.89 8.23 19.47
N MET A 160 -3.07 9.00 20.21
CA MET A 160 -2.38 10.15 19.60
C MET A 160 -1.53 9.74 18.41
N GLY A 161 -0.73 8.68 18.53
CA GLY A 161 0.12 8.20 17.44
C GLY A 161 -0.64 7.59 16.27
N SER A 162 -1.67 6.80 16.54
CA SER A 162 -2.37 6.03 15.52
C SER A 162 -3.50 6.78 14.81
N VAL A 163 -4.14 7.74 15.48
CA VAL A 163 -5.21 8.56 14.90
C VAL A 163 -4.64 9.78 14.19
N PHE A 164 -3.75 10.51 14.84
CA PHE A 164 -3.28 11.82 14.38
C PHE A 164 -1.94 11.76 13.62
N GLY A 165 -1.19 10.66 13.73
CA GLY A 165 0.06 10.49 13.00
C GLY A 165 -0.14 10.63 11.49
N SER A 166 0.74 11.38 10.79
CA SER A 166 0.60 11.76 9.38
C SER A 166 -0.76 12.39 9.07
N ALA A 167 -1.24 13.29 9.95
CA ALA A 167 -2.53 13.95 9.82
C ALA A 167 -3.75 13.01 9.64
N GLY A 168 -3.65 11.78 10.13
CA GLY A 168 -4.70 10.77 9.96
C GLY A 168 -4.77 10.14 8.56
N GLU A 169 -3.84 10.43 7.68
CA GLU A 169 -3.84 9.92 6.29
C GLU A 169 -3.22 8.53 6.13
N ARG A 170 -2.79 7.91 7.21
CA ARG A 170 -2.35 6.50 7.16
C ARG A 170 -3.54 5.60 6.86
N CYS A 171 -3.37 4.67 5.94
CA CYS A 171 -4.39 3.65 5.67
C CYS A 171 -4.73 2.80 6.91
N MET A 172 -3.78 2.67 7.84
CA MET A 172 -3.93 1.98 9.12
C MET A 172 -4.28 2.90 10.29
N ALA A 173 -4.59 4.18 10.05
CA ALA A 173 -5.04 5.09 11.11
C ALA A 173 -6.31 4.58 11.78
N ILE A 174 -6.37 4.70 13.10
CA ILE A 174 -7.56 4.31 13.86
C ILE A 174 -8.66 5.34 13.60
N SER A 175 -9.77 4.88 13.07
CA SER A 175 -10.94 5.70 12.75
C SER A 175 -12.00 5.71 13.86
N VAL A 176 -12.01 4.66 14.69
CA VAL A 176 -13.01 4.44 15.72
C VAL A 176 -12.35 3.87 16.96
N VAL A 177 -12.59 4.48 18.13
CA VAL A 177 -12.23 3.92 19.42
C VAL A 177 -13.50 3.38 20.08
N VAL A 178 -13.50 2.10 20.46
CA VAL A 178 -14.62 1.39 21.07
C VAL A 178 -14.29 1.10 22.54
N PRO A 179 -14.73 1.93 23.48
CA PRO A 179 -14.54 1.66 24.89
C PRO A 179 -15.49 0.56 25.38
N VAL A 180 -14.98 -0.38 26.16
CA VAL A 180 -15.76 -1.46 26.79
C VAL A 180 -16.04 -1.10 28.26
N GLY A 181 -17.28 -1.31 28.69
CA GLY A 181 -17.72 -1.04 30.06
C GLY A 181 -18.02 0.44 30.36
N GLU A 182 -18.71 0.65 31.49
CA GLU A 182 -19.08 1.98 31.93
C GLU A 182 -17.86 2.81 32.34
N GLY A 183 -17.85 4.09 32.01
CA GLY A 183 -16.81 5.06 32.39
C GLY A 183 -15.51 4.97 31.60
N THR A 184 -15.24 3.90 30.87
CA THR A 184 -14.00 3.76 30.07
C THR A 184 -13.88 4.85 29.01
N GLY A 185 -14.99 5.19 28.35
CA GLY A 185 -15.02 6.24 27.34
C GLY A 185 -14.74 7.63 27.90
N ASP A 186 -15.20 7.93 29.09
CA ASP A 186 -14.96 9.22 29.73
C ASP A 186 -13.51 9.35 30.21
N LYS A 187 -12.91 8.30 30.75
CA LYS A 187 -11.47 8.27 31.05
C LYS A 187 -10.61 8.52 29.80
N ILE A 188 -10.95 7.91 28.67
CA ILE A 188 -10.26 8.15 27.40
C ILE A 188 -10.36 9.62 27.00
N LYS A 189 -11.56 10.23 27.08
CA LYS A 189 -11.74 11.64 26.73
C LYS A 189 -10.92 12.58 27.62
N GLU A 190 -10.88 12.30 28.93
CA GLU A 190 -10.10 13.09 29.89
C GLU A 190 -8.61 13.09 29.59
N ILE A 191 -8.06 11.96 29.15
CA ILE A 191 -6.63 11.81 28.82
C ILE A 191 -6.31 12.35 27.42
N VAL A 192 -7.16 12.08 26.44
CA VAL A 192 -6.86 12.41 25.02
C VAL A 192 -7.11 13.89 24.73
N LYS A 193 -8.13 14.51 25.33
CA LYS A 193 -8.48 15.92 25.07
C LYS A 193 -7.30 16.89 25.27
N PRO A 194 -6.61 16.91 26.43
CA PRO A 194 -5.47 17.80 26.60
C PRO A 194 -4.30 17.48 25.67
N LYS A 195 -4.11 16.21 25.31
CA LYS A 195 -3.07 15.81 24.36
C LYS A 195 -3.37 16.38 22.96
N ILE A 196 -4.64 16.38 22.53
CA ILE A 196 -5.07 16.97 21.24
C ILE A 196 -4.89 18.49 21.25
N GLU A 197 -5.29 19.17 22.33
CA GLU A 197 -5.18 20.63 22.45
C GLU A 197 -3.73 21.12 22.41
N ASN A 198 -2.77 20.29 22.79
CA ASN A 198 -1.34 20.58 22.75
C ASN A 198 -0.64 20.11 21.47
N LEU A 199 -1.36 19.55 20.50
CA LEU A 199 -0.77 19.12 19.24
C LEU A 199 -0.21 20.32 18.47
N LYS A 200 1.06 20.23 18.11
CA LYS A 200 1.70 21.17 17.20
C LYS A 200 1.68 20.59 15.80
N ILE A 201 1.04 21.27 14.88
CA ILE A 201 0.84 20.84 13.52
C ILE A 201 1.68 21.74 12.60
N GLY A 202 2.41 21.15 11.66
CA GLY A 202 3.25 21.92 10.75
C GLY A 202 3.87 21.07 9.64
N PRO A 203 4.73 21.70 8.79
CA PRO A 203 5.33 21.04 7.64
C PRO A 203 6.26 19.91 8.06
N GLY A 204 6.32 18.86 7.23
CA GLY A 204 7.08 17.63 7.52
C GLY A 204 8.60 17.78 7.61
N LEU A 205 9.14 18.94 7.28
CA LEU A 205 10.56 19.26 7.47
C LEU A 205 10.92 19.58 8.93
N ASP A 206 9.93 19.95 9.73
CA ASP A 206 10.12 20.17 11.18
C ASP A 206 9.78 18.90 11.93
N LEU A 207 10.80 18.15 12.34
CA LEU A 207 10.67 16.86 13.02
C LEU A 207 10.05 16.96 14.43
N SER A 208 9.88 18.17 14.97
CA SER A 208 9.21 18.42 16.26
C SER A 208 7.69 18.49 16.14
N LEU A 209 7.15 18.49 14.92
CA LEU A 209 5.74 18.67 14.63
C LEU A 209 5.09 17.37 14.14
N ILE A 210 3.77 17.29 14.28
CA ILE A 210 3.00 16.28 13.57
C ILE A 210 2.88 16.71 12.11
N HIS A 211 3.31 15.85 11.20
CA HIS A 211 3.28 16.14 9.78
C HIS A 211 1.85 16.21 9.27
N ILE A 212 1.53 17.33 8.63
CA ILE A 212 0.36 17.45 7.77
C ILE A 212 0.84 17.25 6.34
N SER A 213 0.26 16.28 5.64
CA SER A 213 0.25 16.30 4.20
C SER A 213 -0.61 17.50 3.75
N GLU A 214 -0.24 18.14 2.67
CA GLU A 214 -0.96 19.28 2.09
C GLU A 214 -2.47 19.09 2.18
N PRO A 215 -3.24 20.09 2.69
CA PRO A 215 -4.67 19.96 2.80
C PRO A 215 -5.24 19.68 1.41
N THR A 216 -5.94 18.58 1.28
CA THR A 216 -6.73 18.31 0.09
C THR A 216 -7.69 19.46 -0.09
N ARG A 217 -7.48 20.30 -1.11
CA ARG A 217 -8.50 21.27 -1.49
C ARG A 217 -9.80 20.52 -1.67
N PRO A 218 -10.90 20.92 -1.01
CA PRO A 218 -12.20 20.37 -1.33
C PRO A 218 -12.38 20.53 -2.84
N SER A 219 -12.66 19.47 -3.54
CA SER A 219 -13.12 19.56 -4.92
C SER A 219 -14.43 20.35 -4.89
N ILE A 220 -14.38 21.56 -5.43
CA ILE A 220 -15.57 22.36 -5.71
C ILE A 220 -16.32 21.66 -6.84
#